data_85669c4baddc4b9c0536feb5b0b9e2e3
#
_entry.id   85669c4baddc4b9c0536feb5b0b9e2e3
#
_cell.length_a   1.000
_cell.length_b   1.000
_cell.length_c   1.000
_cell.angle_alpha   90.00
_cell.angle_beta   90.00
_cell.angle_gamma   90.00
#
_symmetry.space_group_name_H-M   'P 1'
#
loop_
_entity.id
_entity.type
_entity.pdbx_description
1 polymer ?
#
loop_
_entity_poly.entity_id
_entity_poly.type
_entity_poly.pdbx_seq_one_letter_code
_entity_poly.pdbx_strand_id
1 'polypeptide(L)' 'MSKLSAVAVRNAKPKEKPYKLSDGKGLYLHIATSGRRTWRYRFKLAGKESTVVLGEYPAMSLEEARIDRIEAREMVKS' A
#
# COMPACT_ATOMS: atom_id res chain seq x y z
N MET A 1 11.99 -4.78 -10.65
CA MET A 1 11.22 -4.59 -9.43
C MET A 1 11.32 -3.16 -8.97
N SER A 2 10.22 -2.50 -8.90
CA SER A 2 10.23 -1.13 -8.43
C SER A 2 9.85 -1.11 -6.96
N LYS A 3 10.72 -0.54 -6.14
CA LYS A 3 10.43 -0.27 -4.76
C LYS A 3 10.17 1.21 -4.61
N LEU A 4 9.17 1.55 -3.83
CA LEU A 4 8.91 2.93 -3.51
C LEU A 4 10.02 3.48 -2.62
N SER A 5 10.21 4.79 -2.71
CA SER A 5 11.10 5.50 -1.80
C SER A 5 10.25 6.46 -0.96
N ALA A 6 10.79 6.85 0.19
CA ALA A 6 10.09 7.82 1.05
C ALA A 6 9.84 9.13 0.29
N VAL A 7 10.77 9.52 -0.58
CA VAL A 7 10.63 10.73 -1.37
C VAL A 7 9.48 10.60 -2.37
N ALA A 8 9.39 9.45 -3.06
CA ALA A 8 8.31 9.22 -4.02
C ALA A 8 6.94 9.26 -3.33
N VAL A 9 6.85 8.66 -2.15
CA VAL A 9 5.60 8.66 -1.39
C VAL A 9 5.22 10.07 -0.97
N ARG A 10 6.19 10.82 -0.44
CA ARG A 10 5.95 12.19 0.01
C ARG A 10 5.52 13.10 -1.13
N ASN A 11 6.08 12.89 -2.31
CA ASN A 11 5.81 13.72 -3.47
C ASN A 11 4.62 13.28 -4.31
N ALA A 12 3.96 12.18 -3.93
CA ALA A 12 2.79 11.71 -4.66
C ALA A 12 1.64 12.71 -4.52
N LYS A 13 1.15 13.20 -5.65
CA LYS A 13 0.10 14.21 -5.67
C LYS A 13 -1.18 13.64 -6.25
N PRO A 14 -2.35 14.16 -5.84
CA PRO A 14 -3.60 13.71 -6.42
C PRO A 14 -3.67 14.07 -7.91
N LYS A 15 -4.38 13.25 -8.66
CA LYS A 15 -4.60 13.46 -10.08
C LYS A 15 -6.10 13.40 -10.34
N GLU A 16 -6.49 13.56 -11.60
CA GLU A 16 -7.90 13.52 -11.98
C GLU A 16 -8.56 12.19 -11.66
N LYS A 17 -7.77 11.11 -11.67
CA LYS A 17 -8.28 9.78 -11.35
C LYS A 17 -7.42 9.20 -10.24
N PRO A 18 -7.99 8.34 -9.40
CA PRO A 18 -7.17 7.66 -8.39
C PRO A 18 -6.12 6.78 -9.07
N TYR A 19 -4.98 6.65 -8.42
CA TYR A 19 -3.91 5.80 -8.94
C TYR A 19 -3.16 5.17 -7.78
N LYS A 20 -2.26 4.26 -8.11
CA LYS A 20 -1.50 3.57 -7.08
C LYS A 20 -0.02 3.56 -7.43
N LEU A 21 0.80 3.52 -6.38
CA LEU A 21 2.25 3.38 -6.48
C LEU A 21 2.63 2.05 -5.81
N SER A 22 3.12 1.12 -6.59
CA SER A 22 3.43 -0.22 -6.09
C SER A 22 4.81 -0.27 -5.46
N ASP A 23 4.91 -0.92 -4.28
CA ASP A 23 6.20 -1.19 -3.64
C ASP A 23 6.67 -2.62 -3.92
N GLY A 24 5.78 -3.44 -4.50
CA GLY A 24 6.06 -4.84 -4.75
C GLY A 24 5.47 -5.73 -3.67
N LYS A 25 5.40 -7.03 -3.96
CA LYS A 25 4.88 -8.03 -3.03
C LYS A 25 3.48 -7.73 -2.51
N GLY A 26 2.68 -7.06 -3.34
CA GLY A 26 1.30 -6.74 -3.00
C GLY A 26 1.09 -5.44 -2.25
N LEU A 27 2.15 -4.81 -1.76
CA LEU A 27 2.03 -3.53 -1.06
C LEU A 27 1.96 -2.38 -2.05
N TYR A 28 1.01 -1.49 -1.87
CA TYR A 28 0.92 -0.30 -2.71
C TYR A 28 0.28 0.85 -1.94
N LEU A 29 0.56 2.05 -2.41
CA LEU A 29 -0.04 3.28 -1.88
C LEU A 29 -1.14 3.71 -2.85
N HIS A 30 -2.35 3.80 -2.36
CA HIS A 30 -3.49 4.26 -3.15
C HIS A 30 -3.67 5.76 -2.94
N ILE A 31 -3.64 6.52 -4.03
CA ILE A 31 -3.79 7.97 -3.98
C ILE A 31 -5.15 8.32 -4.57
N ALA A 32 -6.04 8.84 -3.72
CA ALA A 32 -7.37 9.25 -4.15
C ALA A 32 -7.32 10.63 -4.79
N THR A 33 -8.37 10.97 -5.53
CA THR A 33 -8.45 12.28 -6.18
C THR A 33 -8.50 13.42 -5.17
N SER A 34 -8.95 13.13 -3.94
CA SER A 34 -8.97 14.13 -2.86
C SER A 34 -7.61 14.36 -2.24
N GLY A 35 -6.61 13.54 -2.59
CA GLY A 35 -5.30 13.63 -2.00
C GLY A 35 -5.06 12.62 -0.88
N ARG A 36 -6.09 11.87 -0.47
CA ARG A 36 -5.93 10.86 0.56
C ARG A 36 -5.00 9.75 0.07
N ARG A 37 -4.05 9.37 0.88
CA ARG A 37 -3.07 8.34 0.54
C ARG A 37 -3.20 7.20 1.54
N THR A 38 -3.51 6.01 1.04
CA THR A 38 -3.82 4.86 1.87
C THR A 38 -2.92 3.69 1.52
N TRP A 39 -2.30 3.08 2.52
CA TRP A 39 -1.50 1.89 2.34
C TRP A 39 -2.40 0.69 2.25
N ARG A 40 -2.23 -0.13 1.20
CA ARG A 40 -3.03 -1.32 0.98
C ARG A 40 -2.14 -2.49 0.64
N TYR A 41 -2.56 -3.67 1.06
CA TYR A 41 -1.88 -4.91 0.76
C TYR A 41 -2.83 -5.84 0.01
N ARG A 42 -2.42 -6.25 -1.18
CA ARG A 42 -3.21 -7.17 -2.00
C ARG A 42 -2.61 -8.56 -1.90
N PHE A 43 -3.46 -9.55 -1.71
CA PHE A 43 -3.04 -10.94 -1.54
C PHE A 43 -4.09 -11.87 -2.12
N LYS A 44 -3.71 -13.14 -2.28
CA LYS A 44 -4.66 -14.18 -2.70
C LYS A 44 -4.89 -15.13 -1.53
N LEU A 45 -6.14 -15.45 -1.32
CA LEU A 45 -6.54 -16.41 -0.31
C LEU A 45 -7.55 -17.36 -0.95
N ALA A 46 -7.24 -18.67 -0.94
CA ALA A 46 -8.10 -19.68 -1.54
C ALA A 46 -8.45 -19.36 -3.00
N GLY A 47 -7.47 -18.84 -3.75
CA GLY A 47 -7.65 -18.54 -5.18
C GLY A 47 -8.34 -17.22 -5.48
N LYS A 48 -8.72 -16.48 -4.44
CA LYS A 48 -9.40 -15.19 -4.62
C LYS A 48 -8.49 -14.06 -4.20
N GLU A 49 -8.51 -12.98 -4.98
CA GLU A 49 -7.77 -11.78 -4.61
C GLU A 49 -8.54 -11.01 -3.55
N SER A 50 -7.80 -10.53 -2.57
CA SER A 50 -8.34 -9.69 -1.50
C SER A 50 -7.39 -8.56 -1.22
N THR A 51 -7.91 -7.48 -0.63
CA THR A 51 -7.11 -6.31 -0.28
C THR A 51 -7.45 -5.88 1.13
N VAL A 52 -6.42 -5.59 1.91
CA VAL A 52 -6.61 -5.08 3.26
C VAL A 52 -5.96 -3.70 3.35
N VAL A 53 -6.63 -2.79 4.06
CA VAL A 53 -6.10 -1.46 4.32
C VAL A 53 -5.21 -1.53 5.55
N LEU A 54 -3.96 -1.12 5.40
CA LEU A 54 -3.00 -1.14 6.51
C LEU A 54 -3.04 0.16 7.32
N GLY A 55 -3.18 1.27 6.63
CA GLY A 55 -3.21 2.57 7.29
C GLY A 55 -3.13 3.69 6.26
N GLU A 56 -2.99 4.91 6.73
CA GLU A 56 -2.92 6.08 5.86
C GLU A 56 -1.59 6.80 6.03
N TYR A 57 -1.10 7.36 4.94
CA TYR A 57 0.07 8.21 4.96
C TYR A 57 -0.40 9.66 5.22
N PRO A 58 0.29 10.47 6.01
CA PRO A 58 1.60 10.22 6.60
C PRO A 58 1.59 9.57 7.99
N ALA A 59 0.41 9.27 8.54
CA ALA A 59 0.34 8.63 9.86
C ALA A 59 1.13 7.32 9.88
N MET A 60 1.09 6.57 8.77
CA MET A 60 1.88 5.36 8.61
C MET A 60 2.92 5.60 7.53
N SER A 61 4.20 5.46 7.88
CA SER A 61 5.30 5.64 6.94
C SER A 61 5.44 4.43 6.02
N LEU A 62 6.25 4.59 4.97
CA LEU A 62 6.55 3.48 4.07
C LEU A 62 7.16 2.30 4.82
N GLU A 63 8.07 2.56 5.74
CA GLU A 63 8.70 1.48 6.52
C GLU A 63 7.69 0.78 7.40
N GLU A 64 6.81 1.54 8.05
CA GLU A 64 5.75 0.96 8.87
C GLU A 64 4.79 0.12 8.03
N ALA A 65 4.48 0.59 6.82
CA ALA A 65 3.61 -0.16 5.92
C ALA A 65 4.26 -1.48 5.51
N ARG A 66 5.57 -1.48 5.29
CA ARG A 66 6.29 -2.70 4.95
C ARG A 66 6.26 -3.71 6.10
N ILE A 67 6.40 -3.25 7.32
CA ILE A 67 6.31 -4.10 8.50
C ILE A 67 4.91 -4.67 8.63
N ASP A 68 3.89 -3.82 8.47
CA ASP A 68 2.51 -4.27 8.56
C ASP A 68 2.17 -5.27 7.46
N ARG A 69 2.74 -5.08 6.27
CA ARG A 69 2.53 -6.04 5.18
C ARG A 69 3.06 -7.42 5.55
N ILE A 70 4.22 -7.45 6.17
CA ILE A 70 4.81 -8.74 6.58
C ILE A 70 3.91 -9.41 7.62
N GLU A 71 3.42 -8.66 8.59
CA GLU A 71 2.52 -9.19 9.60
C GLU A 71 1.20 -9.67 9.00
N ALA A 72 0.65 -8.90 8.06
CA ALA A 72 -0.59 -9.28 7.39
C ALA A 72 -0.40 -10.57 6.60
N ARG A 73 0.75 -10.72 5.94
CA ARG A 73 1.05 -11.94 5.20
C ARG A 73 1.11 -13.16 6.10
N GLU A 74 1.69 -13.01 7.29
CA GLU A 74 1.75 -14.11 8.24
C GLU A 74 0.36 -14.50 8.72
N MET A 75 -0.51 -13.53 8.94
CA MET A 75 -1.88 -13.80 9.35
C MET A 75 -2.65 -14.54 8.26
N VAL A 76 -2.44 -14.17 7.00
CA VAL A 76 -3.13 -14.82 5.88
C VAL A 76 -2.65 -16.26 5.71
N LYS A 77 -1.38 -16.52 5.99
CA LYS A 77 -0.81 -17.86 5.83
C LYS A 77 -1.30 -18.86 6.86
N SER A 78 -1.67 -18.40 8.01
CA SER A 78 -2.15 -19.31 9.07
C SER A 78 -3.67 -19.60 8.95
#